data_7bb9c120aa7e72046a7fdeb0d3215726
#
_entry.id   7bb9c120aa7e72046a7fdeb0d3215726
#
_cell.length_a   1.000
_cell.length_b   1.000
_cell.length_c   1.000
_cell.angle_alpha   90.00
_cell.angle_beta   90.00
_cell.angle_gamma   90.00
#
_symmetry.space_group_name_H-M   'P 1'
#
loop_
_entity.id
_entity.type
_entity.pdbx_description
1 polymer ?
#
loop_
_entity_poly.entity_id
_entity_poly.type
_entity_poly.pdbx_seq_one_letter_code
_entity_poly.pdbx_strand_id
1 'polypeptide(L)'
;MKKLLLSLIVALTSVTGLMAQSIKVPEPEFAEETLLLTSDSKGVKLSRENGTIKTKAGASLYLTGIGKVKSRLTLKGIKSTSKAVGGSTTRLIIKAADNKTDPNSFISVFKFEVKGKERRYQLAETGTLSKTESNNLSSVEYNAKKYGESSYYIVLEDLTAGEYGIVIGDPNHENTKNGMKVTTFTVE
;
A
#
# COMPACT_ATOMS: atom_id res chain seq x y z
N MET A 1 -0.38 60.44 -44.44
CA MET A 1 -0.18 59.03 -44.81
C MET A 1 0.46 58.32 -43.60
N LYS A 2 -0.39 57.66 -42.81
CA LYS A 2 0.04 56.97 -41.59
C LYS A 2 0.28 55.50 -41.92
N LYS A 3 1.53 55.04 -41.78
CA LYS A 3 1.88 53.61 -41.97
C LYS A 3 1.57 52.89 -40.67
N LEU A 4 0.59 52.01 -40.68
CA LEU A 4 0.32 51.03 -39.62
C LEU A 4 1.35 49.89 -39.73
N LEU A 5 2.22 49.79 -38.74
CA LEU A 5 3.07 48.61 -38.52
C LEU A 5 2.28 47.60 -37.70
N LEU A 6 1.81 46.55 -38.37
CA LEU A 6 1.17 45.44 -37.73
C LEU A 6 2.23 44.49 -37.18
N SER A 7 2.47 44.57 -35.87
CA SER A 7 3.41 43.66 -35.17
C SER A 7 2.74 42.31 -34.93
N LEU A 8 3.13 41.28 -35.68
CA LEU A 8 2.68 39.93 -35.54
C LEU A 8 3.50 39.28 -34.40
N ILE A 9 2.95 39.24 -33.18
CA ILE A 9 3.52 38.46 -32.08
C ILE A 9 3.13 37.01 -32.28
N VAL A 10 4.06 36.18 -32.76
CA VAL A 10 3.94 34.73 -32.78
C VAL A 10 4.24 34.24 -31.36
N ALA A 11 3.18 33.98 -30.59
CA ALA A 11 3.29 33.30 -29.32
C ALA A 11 3.66 31.83 -29.58
N LEU A 12 4.96 31.52 -29.42
CA LEU A 12 5.48 30.16 -29.44
C LEU A 12 5.04 29.46 -28.14
N THR A 13 3.87 28.85 -28.14
CA THR A 13 3.46 27.97 -27.05
C THR A 13 4.31 26.71 -27.11
N SER A 14 5.37 26.69 -26.31
CA SER A 14 6.13 25.48 -26.04
C SER A 14 5.23 24.51 -25.30
N VAL A 15 4.58 23.60 -26.04
CA VAL A 15 3.97 22.41 -25.49
C VAL A 15 5.10 21.53 -24.96
N THR A 16 5.44 21.71 -23.69
CA THR A 16 6.25 20.73 -22.98
C THR A 16 5.38 19.48 -22.83
N GLY A 17 5.45 18.61 -23.83
CA GLY A 17 4.88 17.28 -23.74
C GLY A 17 5.50 16.61 -22.52
N LEU A 18 4.72 16.45 -21.44
CA LEU A 18 5.04 15.48 -20.43
C LEU A 18 5.14 14.14 -21.13
N MET A 19 6.36 13.70 -21.42
CA MET A 19 6.64 12.36 -21.81
C MET A 19 6.19 11.48 -20.65
N ALA A 20 4.97 10.97 -20.73
CA ALA A 20 4.50 9.93 -19.83
C ALA A 20 5.47 8.76 -19.97
N GLN A 21 6.35 8.62 -19.00
CA GLN A 21 7.37 7.58 -18.96
C GLN A 21 6.63 6.23 -19.02
N SER A 22 6.68 5.56 -20.17
CA SER A 22 5.97 4.31 -20.38
C SER A 22 6.70 3.20 -19.63
N ILE A 23 6.05 2.69 -18.58
CA ILE A 23 6.55 1.53 -17.84
C ILE A 23 6.48 0.32 -18.76
N LYS A 24 7.63 -0.39 -18.89
CA LYS A 24 7.81 -1.54 -19.76
C LYS A 24 7.88 -2.88 -19.02
N VAL A 25 7.58 -2.88 -17.73
CA VAL A 25 7.56 -4.11 -16.91
C VAL A 25 6.28 -4.88 -17.22
N PRO A 26 6.34 -6.17 -17.54
CA PRO A 26 5.13 -6.97 -17.73
C PRO A 26 4.31 -7.07 -16.44
N GLU A 27 3.02 -7.35 -16.57
CA GLU A 27 2.18 -7.65 -15.41
C GLU A 27 2.72 -8.88 -14.65
N PRO A 28 2.53 -8.96 -13.32
CA PRO A 28 2.78 -10.19 -12.57
C PRO A 28 1.99 -11.37 -13.17
N GLU A 29 2.51 -12.58 -13.02
CA GLU A 29 1.91 -13.78 -13.60
C GLU A 29 0.62 -14.18 -12.87
N PHE A 30 0.66 -14.17 -11.53
CA PHE A 30 -0.44 -14.66 -10.71
C PHE A 30 -1.13 -13.51 -9.96
N ALA A 31 -2.45 -13.67 -9.73
CA ALA A 31 -3.21 -12.74 -8.90
C ALA A 31 -2.59 -12.58 -7.50
N GLU A 32 -2.72 -11.37 -6.95
CA GLU A 32 -2.15 -10.94 -5.67
C GLU A 32 -0.61 -10.87 -5.63
N GLU A 33 0.07 -11.11 -6.73
CA GLU A 33 1.50 -10.82 -6.82
C GLU A 33 1.76 -9.32 -6.95
N THR A 34 2.86 -8.91 -6.33
CA THR A 34 3.32 -7.52 -6.36
C THR A 34 4.74 -7.45 -6.86
N LEU A 35 4.98 -6.59 -7.84
CA LEU A 35 6.32 -6.22 -8.29
C LEU A 35 6.68 -4.84 -7.75
N LEU A 36 7.84 -4.71 -7.16
CA LEU A 36 8.49 -3.44 -6.87
C LEU A 36 9.28 -3.00 -8.10
N LEU A 37 8.99 -1.83 -8.63
CA LEU A 37 9.74 -1.27 -9.76
C LEU A 37 11.06 -0.67 -9.28
N THR A 38 12.15 -1.20 -9.76
CA THR A 38 13.50 -0.65 -9.55
C THR A 38 13.91 0.30 -10.66
N SER A 39 13.22 0.23 -11.81
CA SER A 39 13.30 1.16 -12.95
C SER A 39 12.03 1.02 -13.79
N ASP A 40 11.90 1.81 -14.85
CA ASP A 40 10.75 1.74 -15.77
C ASP A 40 10.71 0.45 -16.60
N SER A 41 11.79 -0.31 -16.62
CA SER A 41 11.92 -1.57 -17.37
C SER A 41 12.19 -2.79 -16.48
N LYS A 42 12.32 -2.61 -15.15
CA LYS A 42 12.68 -3.71 -14.25
C LYS A 42 11.80 -3.69 -12.98
N GLY A 43 11.15 -4.82 -12.72
CA GLY A 43 10.43 -5.10 -11.49
C GLY A 43 11.04 -6.28 -10.73
N VAL A 44 10.96 -6.25 -9.42
CA VAL A 44 11.35 -7.34 -8.51
C VAL A 44 10.13 -7.80 -7.74
N LYS A 45 9.87 -9.11 -7.74
CA LYS A 45 8.75 -9.69 -7.01
C LYS A 45 8.97 -9.54 -5.52
N LEU A 46 7.98 -9.00 -4.83
CA LEU A 46 7.98 -8.90 -3.37
C LEU A 46 7.60 -10.22 -2.72
N SER A 47 8.17 -10.46 -1.54
CA SER A 47 7.87 -11.66 -0.75
C SER A 47 6.49 -11.57 -0.10
N ARG A 48 5.79 -12.71 -0.07
CA ARG A 48 4.52 -12.89 0.65
C ARG A 48 4.75 -13.72 1.88
N GLU A 49 4.28 -13.24 3.03
CA GLU A 49 4.41 -13.87 4.33
C GLU A 49 3.03 -14.25 4.90
N ASN A 50 3.03 -15.24 5.79
CA ASN A 50 1.82 -15.62 6.52
C ASN A 50 1.71 -14.81 7.81
N GLY A 51 0.72 -13.96 7.89
CA GLY A 51 0.37 -13.23 9.09
C GLY A 51 -0.64 -14.00 9.94
N THR A 52 -0.59 -13.79 11.24
CA THR A 52 -1.55 -14.35 12.20
C THR A 52 -2.35 -13.20 12.81
N ILE A 53 -3.67 -13.33 12.87
CA ILE A 53 -4.52 -12.38 13.56
C ILE A 53 -4.62 -12.78 15.03
N LYS A 54 -4.17 -11.89 15.92
CA LYS A 54 -4.24 -12.05 17.38
C LYS A 54 -5.22 -11.05 17.95
N THR A 55 -6.25 -11.55 18.64
CA THR A 55 -7.22 -10.71 19.36
C THR A 55 -6.95 -10.77 20.86
N LYS A 56 -6.84 -9.62 21.50
CA LYS A 56 -6.63 -9.51 22.96
C LYS A 56 -7.63 -8.53 23.56
N ALA A 57 -8.29 -8.98 24.63
CA ALA A 57 -9.04 -8.11 25.52
C ALA A 57 -8.09 -7.45 26.55
N GLY A 58 -8.34 -6.19 26.89
CA GLY A 58 -7.61 -5.50 27.95
C GLY A 58 -7.95 -6.09 29.32
N ALA A 59 -7.01 -6.06 30.26
CA ALA A 59 -7.23 -6.57 31.62
C ALA A 59 -8.41 -5.90 32.33
N SER A 60 -8.65 -4.61 32.08
CA SER A 60 -9.78 -3.88 32.63
C SER A 60 -11.13 -4.48 32.23
N LEU A 61 -11.23 -5.03 31.02
CA LEU A 61 -12.46 -5.66 30.53
C LEU A 61 -12.86 -6.87 31.41
N TYR A 62 -11.89 -7.65 31.86
CA TYR A 62 -12.12 -8.79 32.73
C TYR A 62 -12.47 -8.40 34.21
N LEU A 63 -11.93 -7.26 34.66
CA LEU A 63 -12.09 -6.83 36.05
C LEU A 63 -13.34 -5.96 36.27
N THR A 64 -13.67 -5.12 35.31
CA THR A 64 -14.73 -4.10 35.47
C THR A 64 -15.84 -4.19 34.43
N GLY A 65 -15.70 -5.09 33.43
CA GLY A 65 -16.59 -5.14 32.25
C GLY A 65 -16.41 -3.96 31.30
N ILE A 66 -15.51 -3.05 31.60
CA ILE A 66 -15.23 -1.86 30.81
C ILE A 66 -13.79 -1.97 30.26
N GLY A 67 -13.62 -1.96 28.95
CA GLY A 67 -12.30 -2.10 28.36
C GLY A 67 -12.35 -2.16 26.84
N LYS A 68 -11.19 -2.47 26.26
CA LYS A 68 -11.01 -2.51 24.82
C LYS A 68 -10.53 -3.90 24.36
N VAL A 69 -11.03 -4.33 23.22
CA VAL A 69 -10.58 -5.51 22.50
C VAL A 69 -9.82 -5.04 21.26
N LYS A 70 -8.60 -5.52 21.09
CA LYS A 70 -7.74 -5.16 19.96
C LYS A 70 -7.43 -6.38 19.10
N SER A 71 -7.67 -6.28 17.81
CA SER A 71 -7.25 -7.26 16.82
C SER A 71 -6.01 -6.76 16.07
N ARG A 72 -4.99 -7.60 16.00
CA ARG A 72 -3.71 -7.25 15.37
C ARG A 72 -3.26 -8.34 14.42
N LEU A 73 -2.87 -7.93 13.23
CA LEU A 73 -2.07 -8.75 12.33
C LEU A 73 -0.63 -8.80 12.85
N THR A 74 -0.08 -9.98 12.94
CA THR A 74 1.26 -10.21 13.46
C THR A 74 2.05 -11.10 12.51
N LEU A 75 3.24 -10.65 12.13
CA LEU A 75 4.21 -11.42 11.35
C LEU A 75 5.44 -11.72 12.22
N LYS A 76 6.01 -12.91 12.05
CA LYS A 76 7.27 -13.28 12.70
C LYS A 76 8.45 -12.55 12.05
N GLY A 77 9.46 -12.24 12.85
CA GLY A 77 10.65 -11.52 12.37
C GLY A 77 10.46 -10.00 12.37
N ILE A 78 11.57 -9.30 12.43
CA ILE A 78 11.64 -7.84 12.57
C ILE A 78 11.81 -7.12 11.23
N LYS A 79 12.18 -7.85 10.16
CA LYS A 79 12.41 -7.31 8.82
C LYS A 79 11.79 -8.18 7.75
N SER A 80 11.37 -7.57 6.66
CA SER A 80 11.05 -8.25 5.42
C SER A 80 12.32 -8.72 4.70
N THR A 81 12.19 -9.75 3.87
CA THR A 81 13.27 -10.18 2.97
C THR A 81 13.37 -9.32 1.71
N SER A 82 12.30 -8.61 1.37
CA SER A 82 12.24 -7.71 0.23
C SER A 82 12.59 -6.28 0.66
N LYS A 83 13.40 -5.59 -0.14
CA LYS A 83 13.82 -4.22 0.14
C LYS A 83 13.38 -3.29 -0.98
N ALA A 84 12.79 -2.16 -0.60
CA ALA A 84 12.61 -1.01 -1.45
C ALA A 84 13.80 -0.06 -1.28
N VAL A 85 14.27 0.50 -2.37
CA VAL A 85 15.28 1.56 -2.29
C VAL A 85 14.61 2.79 -1.68
N GLY A 86 15.19 3.32 -0.61
CA GLY A 86 14.74 4.56 0.01
C GLY A 86 14.77 5.70 -1.00
N GLY A 87 13.76 6.54 -0.96
CA GLY A 87 13.59 7.68 -1.85
C GLY A 87 12.17 8.23 -1.73
N SER A 88 11.91 9.36 -2.39
CA SER A 88 10.62 10.03 -2.32
C SER A 88 9.46 9.20 -2.89
N THR A 89 9.73 8.20 -3.75
CA THR A 89 8.68 7.49 -4.48
C THR A 89 8.96 5.99 -4.58
N THR A 90 8.05 5.17 -4.06
CA THR A 90 8.05 3.70 -4.24
C THR A 90 6.95 3.33 -5.23
N ARG A 91 7.29 2.59 -6.30
CA ARG A 91 6.39 2.25 -7.40
C ARG A 91 6.15 0.74 -7.43
N LEU A 92 4.89 0.36 -7.49
CA LEU A 92 4.47 -1.04 -7.47
C LEU A 92 3.57 -1.37 -8.66
N ILE A 93 3.61 -2.63 -9.11
CA ILE A 93 2.57 -3.22 -9.96
C ILE A 93 1.94 -4.35 -9.15
N ILE A 94 0.65 -4.27 -8.91
CA ILE A 94 -0.12 -5.26 -8.15
C ILE A 94 -1.13 -5.92 -9.09
N LYS A 95 -1.05 -7.24 -9.21
CA LYS A 95 -2.01 -8.03 -9.97
C LYS A 95 -3.26 -8.32 -9.16
N ALA A 96 -4.41 -8.00 -9.73
CA ALA A 96 -5.71 -8.33 -9.18
C ALA A 96 -6.44 -9.37 -10.06
N ALA A 97 -7.67 -9.70 -9.75
CA ALA A 97 -8.51 -10.52 -10.63
C ALA A 97 -8.87 -9.77 -11.91
N ASP A 98 -9.15 -8.47 -11.77
CA ASP A 98 -9.33 -7.51 -12.86
C ASP A 98 -8.92 -6.10 -12.38
N ASN A 99 -8.99 -5.10 -13.23
CA ASN A 99 -8.72 -3.69 -12.86
C ASN A 99 -9.93 -2.78 -13.10
N LYS A 100 -11.12 -3.28 -12.85
CA LYS A 100 -12.38 -2.53 -13.00
C LYS A 100 -12.85 -1.88 -11.70
N THR A 101 -12.43 -2.43 -10.56
CA THR A 101 -12.79 -1.95 -9.21
C THR A 101 -11.80 -0.89 -8.73
N ASP A 102 -12.24 0.04 -7.90
CA ASP A 102 -11.34 1.00 -7.25
C ASP A 102 -10.37 0.25 -6.32
N PRO A 103 -9.05 0.32 -6.55
CA PRO A 103 -8.08 -0.39 -5.74
C PRO A 103 -8.11 0.01 -4.25
N ASN A 104 -8.49 1.23 -3.93
CA ASN A 104 -8.62 1.68 -2.54
C ASN A 104 -9.68 0.92 -1.73
N SER A 105 -10.59 0.23 -2.40
CA SER A 105 -11.62 -0.58 -1.73
C SER A 105 -11.15 -1.96 -1.29
N PHE A 106 -10.02 -2.45 -1.80
CA PHE A 106 -9.54 -3.82 -1.53
C PHE A 106 -8.01 -3.97 -1.43
N ILE A 107 -7.23 -2.94 -1.75
CA ILE A 107 -5.78 -2.94 -1.54
C ILE A 107 -5.47 -2.02 -0.35
N SER A 108 -4.90 -2.58 0.69
CA SER A 108 -4.46 -1.82 1.87
C SER A 108 -2.96 -1.83 1.97
N VAL A 109 -2.35 -0.65 2.06
CA VAL A 109 -0.91 -0.48 2.33
C VAL A 109 -0.76 0.13 3.72
N PHE A 110 0.16 -0.40 4.51
CA PHE A 110 0.35 0.06 5.89
C PHE A 110 1.78 -0.13 6.37
N LYS A 111 2.13 0.64 7.41
CA LYS A 111 3.41 0.52 8.10
C LYS A 111 3.24 -0.34 9.34
N PHE A 112 4.16 -1.29 9.55
CA PHE A 112 4.20 -2.11 10.75
C PHE A 112 4.86 -1.39 11.93
N GLU A 113 4.36 -1.66 13.12
CA GLU A 113 5.10 -1.48 14.37
C GLU A 113 6.01 -2.69 14.59
N VAL A 114 7.31 -2.48 14.72
CA VAL A 114 8.25 -3.54 15.11
C VAL A 114 8.31 -3.60 16.63
N LYS A 115 7.94 -4.74 17.22
CA LYS A 115 7.94 -4.92 18.66
C LYS A 115 8.45 -6.31 19.07
N GLY A 116 9.57 -6.35 19.80
CA GLY A 116 10.23 -7.58 20.15
C GLY A 116 10.75 -8.30 18.90
N LYS A 117 10.25 -9.52 18.64
CA LYS A 117 10.62 -10.35 17.49
C LYS A 117 9.53 -10.39 16.40
N GLU A 118 8.60 -9.45 16.40
CA GLU A 118 7.42 -9.47 15.53
C GLU A 118 7.20 -8.08 14.91
N ARG A 119 6.64 -8.08 13.69
CA ARG A 119 6.01 -6.93 13.05
C ARG A 119 4.52 -7.00 13.31
N ARG A 120 3.90 -5.88 13.70
CA ARG A 120 2.49 -5.82 14.09
C ARG A 120 1.77 -4.68 13.38
N TYR A 121 0.52 -4.93 13.02
CA TYR A 121 -0.39 -3.91 12.51
C TYR A 121 -1.74 -4.02 13.21
N GLN A 122 -2.30 -2.92 13.70
CA GLN A 122 -3.58 -2.92 14.40
C GLN A 122 -4.72 -2.86 13.36
N LEU A 123 -5.51 -3.93 13.28
CA LEU A 123 -6.64 -4.03 12.36
C LEU A 123 -7.89 -3.33 12.92
N ALA A 124 -8.20 -3.58 14.18
CA ALA A 124 -9.39 -3.04 14.82
C ALA A 124 -9.21 -2.88 16.34
N GLU A 125 -9.93 -1.92 16.89
CA GLU A 125 -10.09 -1.72 18.32
C GLU A 125 -11.59 -1.51 18.62
N THR A 126 -12.16 -2.31 19.49
CA THR A 126 -13.57 -2.21 19.93
C THR A 126 -13.61 -1.95 21.41
N GLY A 127 -14.29 -0.90 21.83
CA GLY A 127 -14.50 -0.57 23.25
C GLY A 127 -15.93 -0.89 23.71
N THR A 128 -16.11 -1.14 25.02
CA THR A 128 -17.43 -1.42 25.63
C THR A 128 -18.39 -0.23 25.52
N LEU A 129 -17.87 0.98 25.47
CA LEU A 129 -18.62 2.23 25.40
C LEU A 129 -18.50 2.95 24.05
N SER A 130 -17.75 2.41 23.12
CA SER A 130 -17.51 3.02 21.81
C SER A 130 -17.83 2.04 20.69
N LYS A 131 -18.32 2.57 19.57
CA LYS A 131 -18.46 1.80 18.33
C LYS A 131 -17.09 1.25 17.89
N THR A 132 -17.09 0.18 17.11
CA THR A 132 -15.87 -0.36 16.52
C THR A 132 -15.12 0.76 15.80
N GLU A 133 -13.93 1.06 16.26
CA GLU A 133 -13.03 2.01 15.61
C GLU A 133 -11.98 1.21 14.84
N SER A 134 -11.99 1.34 13.54
CA SER A 134 -10.89 0.90 12.69
C SER A 134 -9.79 1.95 12.82
N ASN A 135 -8.70 1.62 13.48
CA ASN A 135 -7.55 2.51 13.61
C ASN A 135 -6.60 2.33 12.41
N ASN A 136 -6.86 3.05 11.34
CA ASN A 136 -5.97 3.11 10.18
C ASN A 136 -4.83 4.13 10.37
N LEU A 137 -4.40 4.38 11.60
CA LEU A 137 -3.35 5.37 11.91
C LEU A 137 -2.00 5.10 11.22
N SER A 138 -1.78 3.86 10.78
CA SER A 138 -0.56 3.46 10.09
C SER A 138 -0.83 3.11 8.61
N SER A 139 -2.03 3.38 8.10
CA SER A 139 -2.33 3.21 6.68
C SER A 139 -1.53 4.20 5.86
N VAL A 140 -1.10 3.77 4.70
CA VAL A 140 -0.36 4.57 3.72
C VAL A 140 -1.30 4.88 2.58
N GLU A 141 -1.51 6.16 2.32
CA GLU A 141 -2.24 6.61 1.14
C GLU A 141 -1.40 6.38 -0.12
N TYR A 142 -2.06 6.15 -1.23
CA TYR A 142 -1.39 5.93 -2.50
C TYR A 142 -2.19 6.43 -3.69
N ASN A 143 -1.49 6.72 -4.76
CA ASN A 143 -2.08 6.98 -6.06
C ASN A 143 -2.06 5.70 -6.89
N ALA A 144 -3.17 5.38 -7.56
CA ALA A 144 -3.29 4.20 -8.40
C ALA A 144 -3.79 4.51 -9.79
N LYS A 145 -3.31 3.74 -10.78
CA LYS A 145 -3.78 3.74 -12.16
C LYS A 145 -3.95 2.31 -12.64
N LYS A 146 -4.86 2.09 -13.56
CA LYS A 146 -4.97 0.81 -14.28
C LYS A 146 -3.66 0.51 -15.00
N TYR A 147 -3.26 -0.75 -14.98
CA TYR A 147 -2.06 -1.23 -15.64
C TYR A 147 -2.32 -2.58 -16.31
N GLY A 148 -2.03 -2.70 -17.59
CA GLY A 148 -2.30 -3.91 -18.34
C GLY A 148 -3.77 -4.32 -18.33
N GLU A 149 -4.04 -5.61 -18.30
CA GLU A 149 -5.39 -6.17 -18.35
C GLU A 149 -6.04 -6.30 -16.97
N SER A 150 -5.24 -6.58 -15.92
CA SER A 150 -5.77 -6.92 -14.60
C SER A 150 -4.89 -6.43 -13.44
N SER A 151 -4.01 -5.47 -13.68
CA SER A 151 -3.13 -4.94 -12.65
C SER A 151 -3.40 -3.46 -12.37
N TYR A 152 -2.82 -3.02 -11.25
CA TYR A 152 -2.76 -1.61 -10.89
C TYR A 152 -1.30 -1.19 -10.74
N TYR A 153 -0.97 -0.04 -11.30
CA TYR A 153 0.24 0.69 -11.01
C TYR A 153 -0.02 1.60 -9.83
N ILE A 154 0.71 1.39 -8.75
CA ILE A 154 0.57 2.11 -7.49
C ILE A 154 1.83 2.91 -7.19
N VAL A 155 1.64 4.13 -6.75
CA VAL A 155 2.69 5.05 -6.34
C VAL A 155 2.50 5.40 -4.87
N LEU A 156 3.51 5.09 -4.07
CA LEU A 156 3.62 5.44 -2.66
C LEU A 156 4.65 6.56 -2.54
N GLU A 157 4.27 7.66 -1.94
CA GLU A 157 5.13 8.84 -1.78
C GLU A 157 5.56 8.99 -0.33
N ASP A 158 6.72 9.58 -0.12
CA ASP A 158 7.26 9.99 1.19
C ASP A 158 7.32 8.87 2.26
N LEU A 159 7.60 7.63 1.83
CA LEU A 159 7.76 6.52 2.77
C LEU A 159 8.97 6.74 3.68
N THR A 160 8.74 6.79 4.97
CA THR A 160 9.81 6.82 5.97
C THR A 160 10.39 5.42 6.18
N ALA A 161 11.67 5.34 6.59
CA ALA A 161 12.31 4.05 6.88
C ALA A 161 11.43 3.19 7.82
N GLY A 162 11.36 1.90 7.52
CA GLY A 162 10.52 0.96 8.28
C GLY A 162 10.05 -0.25 7.49
N GLU A 163 9.19 -1.03 8.13
CA GLU A 163 8.59 -2.24 7.58
C GLU A 163 7.18 -1.96 7.09
N TYR A 164 6.88 -2.41 5.88
CA TYR A 164 5.59 -2.17 5.23
C TYR A 164 4.90 -3.46 4.82
N GLY A 165 3.58 -3.43 4.83
CA GLY A 165 2.72 -4.53 4.41
C GLY A 165 1.70 -4.09 3.38
N ILE A 166 1.36 -5.01 2.48
CA ILE A 166 0.29 -4.87 1.50
C ILE A 166 -0.63 -6.07 1.66
N VAL A 167 -1.91 -5.81 1.84
CA VAL A 167 -2.98 -6.81 1.84
C VAL A 167 -3.91 -6.52 0.66
N ILE A 168 -4.25 -7.56 -0.08
CA ILE A 168 -5.22 -7.51 -1.17
C ILE A 168 -6.44 -8.30 -0.70
N GLY A 169 -7.60 -7.65 -0.68
CA GLY A 169 -8.81 -8.13 -0.07
C GLY A 169 -9.13 -7.43 1.24
N ASP A 170 -10.31 -7.66 1.80
CA ASP A 170 -10.69 -7.07 3.08
C ASP A 170 -9.96 -7.78 4.23
N PRO A 171 -9.04 -7.10 4.94
CA PRO A 171 -8.30 -7.69 6.04
C PRO A 171 -9.18 -8.14 7.21
N ASN A 172 -10.44 -7.68 7.27
CA ASN A 172 -11.39 -8.05 8.30
C ASN A 172 -12.28 -9.25 7.92
N HIS A 173 -12.32 -9.63 6.64
CA HIS A 173 -13.11 -10.77 6.13
C HIS A 173 -12.28 -12.01 5.83
N GLU A 174 -10.99 -11.96 6.01
CA GLU A 174 -10.12 -13.10 5.77
C GLU A 174 -10.47 -14.31 6.65
N ASN A 175 -10.46 -15.46 6.02
CA ASN A 175 -10.65 -16.73 6.70
C ASN A 175 -9.46 -17.01 7.61
N THR A 176 -9.54 -16.55 8.85
CA THR A 176 -8.45 -16.54 9.84
C THR A 176 -7.89 -17.92 10.19
N LYS A 177 -8.55 -19.02 9.77
CA LYS A 177 -8.07 -20.38 10.01
C LYS A 177 -6.72 -20.66 9.35
N ASN A 178 -6.46 -20.07 8.19
CA ASN A 178 -5.22 -20.27 7.42
C ASN A 178 -4.23 -19.10 7.54
N GLY A 179 -4.55 -18.08 8.37
CA GLY A 179 -3.79 -16.82 8.43
C GLY A 179 -4.06 -15.93 7.22
N MET A 180 -3.47 -14.74 7.27
CA MET A 180 -3.58 -13.72 6.23
C MET A 180 -2.30 -13.67 5.42
N LYS A 181 -2.40 -13.64 4.09
CA LYS A 181 -1.24 -13.42 3.21
C LYS A 181 -0.94 -11.92 3.13
N VAL A 182 0.28 -11.57 3.42
CA VAL A 182 0.76 -10.19 3.40
C VAL A 182 2.00 -10.10 2.53
N THR A 183 1.96 -9.26 1.53
CA THR A 183 3.17 -8.87 0.79
C THR A 183 3.94 -7.86 1.61
N THR A 184 5.24 -8.03 1.76
CA THR A 184 6.06 -7.21 2.68
C THR A 184 7.29 -6.66 2.01
N PHE A 185 7.73 -5.48 2.48
CA PHE A 185 8.99 -4.87 2.09
C PHE A 185 9.52 -3.94 3.18
N THR A 186 10.84 -3.76 3.22
CA THR A 186 11.56 -2.81 4.07
C THR A 186 11.92 -1.58 3.25
N VAL A 187 11.70 -0.39 3.80
CA VAL A 187 12.24 0.88 3.31
C VAL A 187 13.44 1.26 4.19
N GLU A 188 14.61 1.48 3.58
CA GLU A 188 15.87 1.86 4.28
C GLU A 188 16.21 3.32 4.05
#